data_b42c6640617af4a6f35eadb41c352748
#
_entry.id   b42c6640617af4a6f35eadb41c352748
#
_cell.length_a   1.000
_cell.length_b   1.000
_cell.length_c   1.000
_cell.angle_alpha   90.00
_cell.angle_beta   90.00
_cell.angle_gamma   90.00
#
_symmetry.space_group_name_H-M   'P 1'
#
loop_
_entity.id
_entity.type
_entity.pdbx_description
1 polymer ?
#
loop_
_entity_poly.entity_id
_entity_poly.type
_entity_poly.pdbx_seq_one_letter_code
_entity_poly.pdbx_strand_id
1 'polypeptide(L)'
;MIPPTAILSSPVRRSVPLGGGAARVELADGRTVVVKEGPGVAAEAAGLRWLAVPGGPPVPAVLALDGARLVTEHVPPGRPSAAAAAELGRRLAALHATGTARPSGPADGPGLLPAPAFGTGPPGAAEDAWIGRAPMRNVPAAEWAPWYAAHRVVPYLARARDAGDLTATEAAVIESVCDRLPELAGPPEPPARLHGDLWSGNVLWSTDGAWLIDPAAHGGHRETDLAMLALFGCPQLDTVLAAYDEAAPLAPGWRDRVPLHQLFPLLVHVVLFGRGYAGQCVAAARAALGSR
;
A
#
# COMPACT_ATOMS: atom_id res chain seq x y z
N MET A 1 -2.65 -22.39 -12.09
CA MET A 1 -2.54 -22.06 -10.65
C MET A 1 -2.66 -23.37 -9.87
N ILE A 2 -1.73 -23.66 -8.98
CA ILE A 2 -1.78 -24.91 -8.17
C ILE A 2 -2.84 -24.68 -7.08
N PRO A 3 -3.82 -25.57 -6.87
CA PRO A 3 -4.79 -25.40 -5.80
C PRO A 3 -4.08 -25.48 -4.43
N PRO A 4 -4.51 -24.71 -3.41
CA PRO A 4 -3.93 -24.73 -2.06
C PRO A 4 -3.88 -26.14 -1.44
N THR A 5 -4.86 -26.99 -1.75
CA THR A 5 -4.87 -28.41 -1.37
C THR A 5 -3.65 -29.17 -1.88
N ALA A 6 -3.09 -28.80 -3.04
CA ALA A 6 -1.88 -29.44 -3.57
C ALA A 6 -0.61 -28.93 -2.90
N ILE A 7 -0.55 -27.67 -2.48
CA ILE A 7 0.60 -27.11 -1.73
C ILE A 7 0.57 -27.57 -0.29
N LEU A 8 -0.61 -27.61 0.33
CA LEU A 8 -0.85 -28.10 1.69
C LEU A 8 -1.13 -29.61 1.74
N SER A 9 -0.84 -30.36 0.66
CA SER A 9 -0.95 -31.82 0.65
C SER A 9 0.04 -32.50 1.60
N SER A 10 1.14 -31.82 1.91
CA SER A 10 2.04 -32.25 2.98
C SER A 10 1.43 -31.95 4.35
N PRO A 11 1.42 -32.89 5.31
CA PRO A 11 0.88 -32.62 6.64
C PRO A 11 1.51 -31.43 7.32
N VAL A 12 0.69 -30.66 8.05
CA VAL A 12 1.18 -29.53 8.87
C VAL A 12 1.89 -30.08 10.10
N ARG A 13 3.15 -29.75 10.28
CA ARG A 13 3.92 -30.06 11.49
C ARG A 13 3.72 -29.03 12.59
N ARG A 14 3.71 -27.76 12.20
CA ARG A 14 3.58 -26.64 13.14
C ARG A 14 2.89 -25.46 12.47
N SER A 15 2.04 -24.77 13.22
CA SER A 15 1.44 -23.50 12.82
C SER A 15 1.65 -22.47 13.92
N VAL A 16 2.13 -21.29 13.56
CA VAL A 16 2.41 -20.19 14.48
C VAL A 16 1.66 -18.95 13.97
N PRO A 17 0.68 -18.42 14.74
CA PRO A 17 -0.02 -17.19 14.37
C PRO A 17 0.93 -16.01 14.21
N LEU A 18 0.72 -15.20 13.16
CA LEU A 18 1.45 -13.95 12.89
C LEU A 18 0.59 -12.70 13.13
N GLY A 19 -0.71 -12.87 13.39
CA GLY A 19 -1.68 -11.78 13.45
C GLY A 19 -2.37 -11.56 12.10
N GLY A 20 -3.44 -10.71 12.10
CA GLY A 20 -4.16 -10.35 10.87
C GLY A 20 -4.78 -11.52 10.07
N GLY A 21 -5.03 -12.67 10.70
CA GLY A 21 -5.50 -13.86 10.01
C GLY A 21 -4.40 -14.67 9.31
N ALA A 22 -3.12 -14.29 9.49
CA ALA A 22 -1.97 -14.97 8.94
C ALA A 22 -1.33 -15.94 9.93
N ALA A 23 -0.76 -17.04 9.43
CA ALA A 23 0.04 -17.99 10.20
C ALA A 23 1.24 -18.48 9.39
N ARG A 24 2.39 -18.64 10.06
CA ARG A 24 3.53 -19.36 9.53
C ARG A 24 3.30 -20.85 9.72
N VAL A 25 3.37 -21.60 8.65
CA VAL A 25 3.09 -23.04 8.61
C VAL A 25 4.33 -23.80 8.16
N GLU A 26 4.78 -24.73 8.99
CA GLU A 26 5.86 -25.67 8.69
C GLU A 26 5.24 -27.01 8.24
N LEU A 27 5.58 -27.44 7.05
CA LEU A 27 5.07 -28.67 6.45
C LEU A 27 6.00 -29.87 6.71
N ALA A 28 5.46 -31.08 6.62
CA ALA A 28 6.20 -32.30 6.86
C ALA A 28 7.33 -32.54 5.85
N ASP A 29 7.21 -31.98 4.66
CA ASP A 29 8.24 -32.01 3.61
C ASP A 29 9.37 -30.98 3.79
N GLY A 30 9.35 -30.23 4.90
CA GLY A 30 10.38 -29.25 5.26
C GLY A 30 10.12 -27.84 4.71
N ARG A 31 9.10 -27.62 3.89
CA ARG A 31 8.74 -26.27 3.44
C ARG A 31 8.14 -25.45 4.56
N THR A 32 8.43 -24.16 4.57
CA THR A 32 7.75 -23.18 5.41
C THR A 32 7.01 -22.19 4.49
N VAL A 33 5.73 -21.95 4.78
CA VAL A 33 4.86 -21.05 4.02
C VAL A 33 4.11 -20.11 4.97
N VAL A 34 3.55 -19.02 4.44
CA VAL A 34 2.58 -18.20 5.15
C VAL A 34 1.21 -18.50 4.58
N VAL A 35 0.26 -18.78 5.46
CA VAL A 35 -1.16 -19.00 5.12
C VAL A 35 -1.96 -17.86 5.73
N LYS A 36 -2.78 -17.19 4.92
CA LYS A 36 -3.66 -16.12 5.34
C LYS A 36 -5.09 -16.40 4.92
N GLU A 37 -6.05 -16.15 5.80
CA GLU A 37 -7.47 -16.35 5.57
C GLU A 37 -8.23 -15.02 5.80
N GLY A 38 -9.20 -14.75 4.95
CA GLY A 38 -10.02 -13.56 5.10
C GLY A 38 -10.58 -13.02 3.77
N PRO A 39 -11.44 -12.00 3.83
CA PRO A 39 -12.13 -11.47 2.65
C PRO A 39 -11.20 -10.76 1.65
N GLY A 40 -10.07 -10.22 2.10
CA GLY A 40 -9.12 -9.46 1.27
C GLY A 40 -8.06 -10.28 0.55
N VAL A 41 -7.96 -11.59 0.78
CA VAL A 41 -6.83 -12.41 0.29
C VAL A 41 -6.72 -12.47 -1.24
N ALA A 42 -7.84 -12.37 -1.96
CA ALA A 42 -7.81 -12.32 -3.43
C ALA A 42 -7.21 -11.00 -3.95
N ALA A 43 -7.57 -9.87 -3.34
CA ALA A 43 -7.01 -8.56 -3.67
C ALA A 43 -5.52 -8.50 -3.32
N GLU A 44 -5.13 -9.03 -2.16
CA GLU A 44 -3.73 -9.13 -1.73
C GLU A 44 -2.90 -9.98 -2.70
N ALA A 45 -3.39 -11.15 -3.09
CA ALA A 45 -2.72 -12.01 -4.07
C ALA A 45 -2.55 -11.32 -5.44
N ALA A 46 -3.55 -10.58 -5.89
CA ALA A 46 -3.46 -9.80 -7.10
C ALA A 46 -2.46 -8.64 -6.95
N GLY A 47 -2.45 -7.97 -5.80
CA GLY A 47 -1.49 -6.93 -5.43
C GLY A 47 -0.05 -7.45 -5.46
N LEU A 48 0.25 -8.54 -4.75
CA LEU A 48 1.58 -9.16 -4.72
C LEU A 48 2.09 -9.48 -6.14
N ARG A 49 1.23 -10.08 -6.97
CA ARG A 49 1.60 -10.39 -8.37
C ARG A 49 1.87 -9.13 -9.19
N TRP A 50 1.10 -8.07 -8.96
CA TRP A 50 1.27 -6.82 -9.68
C TRP A 50 2.52 -6.07 -9.26
N LEU A 51 2.87 -6.11 -7.97
CA LEU A 51 4.07 -5.48 -7.42
C LEU A 51 5.36 -6.23 -7.77
N ALA A 52 5.28 -7.50 -8.17
CA ALA A 52 6.42 -8.30 -8.59
C ALA A 52 6.94 -7.85 -9.97
N VAL A 53 7.68 -6.74 -9.99
CA VAL A 53 8.25 -6.17 -11.21
C VAL A 53 9.78 -6.26 -11.22
N PRO A 54 10.41 -6.38 -12.39
CA PRO A 54 11.87 -6.35 -12.50
C PRO A 54 12.44 -5.06 -11.89
N GLY A 55 13.44 -5.18 -11.03
CA GLY A 55 14.06 -4.04 -10.35
C GLY A 55 13.26 -3.45 -9.18
N GLY A 56 12.01 -3.88 -8.97
CA GLY A 56 11.20 -3.48 -7.82
C GLY A 56 11.62 -4.19 -6.52
N PRO A 57 11.06 -3.76 -5.37
CA PRO A 57 11.25 -4.46 -4.10
C PRO A 57 10.74 -5.90 -4.21
N PRO A 58 11.41 -6.89 -3.61
CA PRO A 58 10.90 -8.25 -3.59
C PRO A 58 9.60 -8.32 -2.79
N VAL A 59 8.69 -9.18 -3.27
CA VAL A 59 7.43 -9.51 -2.61
C VAL A 59 7.30 -11.03 -2.55
N PRO A 60 6.65 -11.60 -1.52
CA PRO A 60 6.48 -13.04 -1.42
C PRO A 60 5.75 -13.61 -2.63
N ALA A 61 6.25 -14.71 -3.18
CA ALA A 61 5.58 -15.42 -4.26
C ALA A 61 4.22 -15.94 -3.80
N VAL A 62 3.18 -15.71 -4.61
CA VAL A 62 1.85 -16.31 -4.38
C VAL A 62 1.89 -17.76 -4.86
N LEU A 63 1.96 -18.67 -3.92
CA LEU A 63 2.05 -20.12 -4.18
C LEU A 63 0.67 -20.72 -4.51
N ALA A 64 -0.37 -20.29 -3.80
CA ALA A 64 -1.74 -20.74 -4.04
C ALA A 64 -2.78 -19.73 -3.57
N LEU A 65 -3.97 -19.81 -4.18
CA LEU A 65 -5.15 -19.04 -3.80
C LEU A 65 -6.41 -19.86 -4.11
N ASP A 66 -7.35 -19.99 -3.16
CA ASP A 66 -8.64 -20.68 -3.36
C ASP A 66 -9.87 -19.80 -3.09
N GLY A 67 -9.68 -18.48 -3.12
CA GLY A 67 -10.72 -17.47 -2.87
C GLY A 67 -10.86 -17.07 -1.40
N ALA A 68 -10.70 -17.99 -0.46
CA ALA A 68 -10.79 -17.74 0.98
C ALA A 68 -9.41 -17.78 1.67
N ARG A 69 -8.44 -18.44 1.04
CA ARG A 69 -7.13 -18.70 1.59
C ARG A 69 -6.02 -18.36 0.59
N LEU A 70 -5.07 -17.58 1.03
CA LEU A 70 -3.84 -17.23 0.33
C LEU A 70 -2.67 -17.99 0.96
N VAL A 71 -1.84 -18.62 0.13
CA VAL A 71 -0.57 -19.23 0.54
C VAL A 71 0.55 -18.50 -0.17
N THR A 72 1.49 -17.98 0.60
CA THR A 72 2.67 -17.28 0.08
C THR A 72 3.96 -17.94 0.58
N GLU A 73 5.04 -17.60 -0.11
CA GLU A 73 6.39 -17.83 0.34
C GLU A 73 6.61 -17.24 1.76
N HIS A 74 7.36 -17.95 2.59
CA HIS A 74 7.83 -17.41 3.87
C HIS A 74 9.14 -16.67 3.67
N VAL A 75 9.18 -15.40 4.06
CA VAL A 75 10.38 -14.58 4.08
C VAL A 75 11.07 -14.73 5.43
N PRO A 76 12.31 -15.26 5.49
CA PRO A 76 13.04 -15.38 6.75
C PRO A 76 13.36 -13.99 7.33
N PRO A 77 13.14 -13.76 8.64
CA PRO A 77 13.41 -12.48 9.25
C PRO A 77 14.90 -12.19 9.33
N GLY A 78 15.25 -10.93 9.17
CA GLY A 78 16.60 -10.40 9.31
C GLY A 78 16.61 -9.09 10.10
N ARG A 79 17.67 -8.31 9.93
CA ARG A 79 17.82 -7.00 10.59
C ARG A 79 17.94 -5.90 9.54
N PRO A 80 17.37 -4.71 9.79
CA PRO A 80 17.59 -3.56 8.94
C PRO A 80 19.07 -3.18 8.90
N SER A 81 19.54 -2.82 7.69
CA SER A 81 20.88 -2.27 7.49
C SER A 81 20.79 -1.07 6.54
N ALA A 82 21.77 -0.17 6.60
CA ALA A 82 21.83 0.98 5.70
C ALA A 82 21.89 0.56 4.22
N ALA A 83 22.61 -0.52 3.90
CA ALA A 83 22.68 -1.05 2.54
C ALA A 83 21.33 -1.57 2.05
N ALA A 84 20.61 -2.35 2.86
CA ALA A 84 19.27 -2.84 2.54
C ALA A 84 18.25 -1.70 2.42
N ALA A 85 18.38 -0.66 3.25
CA ALA A 85 17.53 0.52 3.22
C ALA A 85 17.76 1.37 1.94
N ALA A 86 19.02 1.60 1.56
CA ALA A 86 19.34 2.29 0.31
C ALA A 86 18.83 1.50 -0.91
N GLU A 87 18.97 0.18 -0.89
CA GLU A 87 18.44 -0.68 -1.94
C GLU A 87 16.91 -0.64 -2.00
N LEU A 88 16.21 -0.64 -0.85
CA LEU A 88 14.76 -0.47 -0.79
C LEU A 88 14.33 0.85 -1.44
N GLY A 89 15.02 1.96 -1.15
CA GLY A 89 14.73 3.25 -1.77
C GLY A 89 14.82 3.23 -3.28
N ARG A 90 15.93 2.70 -3.83
CA ARG A 90 16.12 2.56 -5.29
C ARG A 90 15.06 1.66 -5.94
N ARG A 91 14.74 0.54 -5.30
CA ARG A 91 13.74 -0.41 -5.81
C ARG A 91 12.31 0.14 -5.74
N LEU A 92 11.97 0.92 -4.71
CA LEU A 92 10.70 1.64 -4.66
C LEU A 92 10.59 2.66 -5.80
N ALA A 93 11.67 3.38 -6.11
CA ALA A 93 11.70 4.29 -7.25
C ALA A 93 11.44 3.54 -8.58
N ALA A 94 12.06 2.37 -8.77
CA ALA A 94 11.84 1.52 -9.94
C ALA A 94 10.40 1.00 -10.01
N LEU A 95 9.81 0.57 -8.88
CA LEU A 95 8.42 0.14 -8.80
C LEU A 95 7.46 1.27 -9.22
N HIS A 96 7.62 2.45 -8.64
CA HIS A 96 6.76 3.60 -8.94
C HIS A 96 6.89 4.04 -10.40
N ALA A 97 8.10 3.99 -10.98
CA ALA A 97 8.35 4.31 -12.38
C ALA A 97 7.69 3.33 -13.37
N THR A 98 7.33 2.11 -12.94
CA THR A 98 6.63 1.14 -13.79
C THR A 98 5.24 1.65 -14.20
N GLY A 99 4.67 2.59 -13.43
CA GLY A 99 3.34 3.13 -13.68
C GLY A 99 2.22 2.09 -13.54
N THR A 100 1.02 2.43 -13.99
CA THR A 100 -0.17 1.60 -13.87
C THR A 100 -0.54 0.85 -15.15
N ALA A 101 0.22 1.04 -16.24
CA ALA A 101 0.02 0.31 -17.48
C ALA A 101 0.16 -1.21 -17.27
N ARG A 102 -0.68 -2.00 -17.96
CA ARG A 102 -0.53 -3.46 -17.97
C ARG A 102 0.73 -3.83 -18.78
N PRO A 103 1.54 -4.79 -18.33
CA PRO A 103 2.59 -5.33 -19.18
C PRO A 103 1.98 -5.89 -20.46
N SER A 104 2.56 -5.57 -21.60
CA SER A 104 2.17 -6.17 -22.89
C SER A 104 2.49 -7.66 -22.84
N GLY A 105 1.48 -8.51 -22.74
CA GLY A 105 1.61 -9.97 -22.83
C GLY A 105 1.18 -10.47 -24.22
N PRO A 106 1.63 -11.66 -24.66
CA PRO A 106 1.27 -12.23 -25.96
C PRO A 106 -0.23 -12.58 -26.11
N ALA A 107 -1.03 -12.42 -25.07
CA ALA A 107 -2.47 -12.72 -25.07
C ALA A 107 -3.36 -11.52 -25.39
N ASP A 108 -2.81 -10.31 -25.36
CA ASP A 108 -3.57 -9.10 -25.68
C ASP A 108 -3.32 -8.75 -27.14
N GLY A 109 -4.32 -8.99 -28.01
CA GLY A 109 -4.33 -8.49 -29.39
C GLY A 109 -4.11 -6.97 -29.44
N PRO A 110 -4.11 -6.30 -30.61
CA PRO A 110 -3.82 -4.88 -30.77
C PRO A 110 -4.94 -4.00 -30.17
N GLY A 111 -5.22 -4.17 -28.90
CA GLY A 111 -6.06 -3.29 -28.09
C GLY A 111 -5.18 -2.21 -27.47
N LEU A 112 -5.62 -0.96 -27.55
CA LEU A 112 -5.02 0.15 -26.82
C LEU A 112 -4.90 -0.26 -25.35
N LEU A 113 -3.67 -0.25 -24.83
CA LEU A 113 -3.43 -0.37 -23.38
C LEU A 113 -4.24 0.75 -22.70
N PRO A 114 -4.99 0.47 -21.63
CA PRO A 114 -5.66 1.53 -20.90
C PRO A 114 -4.61 2.55 -20.46
N ALA A 115 -4.92 3.84 -20.65
CA ALA A 115 -4.04 4.91 -20.21
C ALA A 115 -3.73 4.76 -18.73
N PRO A 116 -2.50 5.08 -18.28
CA PRO A 116 -2.18 5.12 -16.86
C PRO A 116 -3.19 6.00 -16.12
N ALA A 117 -3.76 5.50 -15.02
CA ALA A 117 -4.76 6.25 -14.25
C ALA A 117 -4.58 6.03 -12.75
N PHE A 118 -4.88 7.07 -11.98
CA PHE A 118 -5.03 6.98 -10.52
C PHE A 118 -6.20 6.05 -10.21
N GLY A 119 -6.11 5.27 -9.14
CA GLY A 119 -7.15 4.32 -8.78
C GLY A 119 -7.21 3.05 -9.62
N THR A 120 -6.33 2.87 -10.58
CA THR A 120 -6.23 1.58 -11.29
C THR A 120 -5.85 0.47 -10.31
N GLY A 121 -6.65 -0.57 -10.20
CA GLY A 121 -6.34 -1.76 -9.41
C GLY A 121 -5.43 -2.75 -10.16
N PRO A 122 -4.91 -3.77 -9.47
CA PRO A 122 -4.18 -4.87 -10.09
C PRO A 122 -5.00 -5.55 -11.18
N PRO A 123 -4.38 -6.02 -12.28
CA PRO A 123 -5.09 -6.70 -13.36
C PRO A 123 -5.89 -7.91 -12.87
N GLY A 124 -7.16 -7.99 -13.23
CA GLY A 124 -8.05 -9.07 -12.82
C GLY A 124 -8.56 -8.99 -11.38
N ALA A 125 -8.18 -7.97 -10.62
CA ALA A 125 -8.80 -7.70 -9.33
C ALA A 125 -10.16 -7.00 -9.51
N ALA A 126 -11.06 -7.21 -8.55
CA ALA A 126 -12.30 -6.45 -8.48
C ALA A 126 -12.00 -4.96 -8.18
N GLU A 127 -12.93 -4.05 -8.55
CA GLU A 127 -12.85 -2.65 -8.12
C GLU A 127 -12.88 -2.52 -6.59
N ASP A 128 -13.65 -3.40 -5.94
CA ASP A 128 -13.70 -3.49 -4.48
C ASP A 128 -12.44 -4.19 -3.97
N ALA A 129 -11.56 -3.42 -3.36
CA ALA A 129 -10.33 -3.84 -2.71
C ALA A 129 -10.40 -3.54 -1.20
N TRP A 130 -9.31 -3.78 -0.52
CA TRP A 130 -9.20 -3.62 0.93
C TRP A 130 -7.90 -2.92 1.30
N ILE A 131 -7.96 -2.12 2.37
CA ILE A 131 -6.79 -1.64 3.10
C ILE A 131 -6.96 -2.10 4.56
N GLY A 132 -6.14 -3.05 4.99
CA GLY A 132 -6.40 -3.80 6.20
C GLY A 132 -7.78 -4.48 6.14
N ARG A 133 -8.70 -4.07 7.04
CA ARG A 133 -10.11 -4.54 7.07
C ARG A 133 -11.10 -3.51 6.55
N ALA A 134 -10.64 -2.36 6.09
CA ALA A 134 -11.50 -1.32 5.54
C ALA A 134 -11.69 -1.53 4.03
N PRO A 135 -12.92 -1.43 3.50
CA PRO A 135 -13.15 -1.46 2.06
C PRO A 135 -12.48 -0.26 1.39
N MET A 136 -11.82 -0.51 0.27
CA MET A 136 -11.15 0.49 -0.56
C MET A 136 -11.57 0.27 -2.02
N ARG A 137 -12.19 1.27 -2.64
CA ARG A 137 -12.59 1.17 -4.04
C ARG A 137 -11.50 1.72 -4.96
N ASN A 138 -11.21 0.96 -6.00
CA ASN A 138 -10.27 1.33 -7.05
C ASN A 138 -11.02 1.78 -8.31
N VAL A 139 -11.33 3.07 -8.37
CA VAL A 139 -12.03 3.70 -9.51
C VAL A 139 -11.02 4.51 -10.30
N PRO A 140 -10.74 4.17 -11.57
CA PRO A 140 -9.76 4.89 -12.38
C PRO A 140 -10.14 6.35 -12.64
N ALA A 141 -9.15 7.25 -12.57
CA ALA A 141 -9.31 8.68 -12.92
C ALA A 141 -8.01 9.25 -13.48
N ALA A 142 -8.14 10.32 -14.27
CA ALA A 142 -7.01 10.97 -14.92
C ALA A 142 -6.24 11.93 -13.98
N GLU A 143 -6.93 12.55 -13.02
CA GLU A 143 -6.38 13.59 -12.16
C GLU A 143 -6.33 13.13 -10.69
N TRP A 144 -5.18 13.33 -10.05
CA TRP A 144 -4.96 12.85 -8.69
C TRP A 144 -5.80 13.58 -7.63
N ALA A 145 -5.81 14.92 -7.64
CA ALA A 145 -6.42 15.69 -6.56
C ALA A 145 -7.91 15.43 -6.40
N PRO A 146 -8.76 15.52 -7.45
CA PRO A 146 -10.19 15.20 -7.31
C PRO A 146 -10.42 13.72 -7.01
N TRP A 147 -9.60 12.82 -7.56
CA TRP A 147 -9.67 11.39 -7.25
C TRP A 147 -9.33 11.11 -5.78
N TYR A 148 -8.27 11.72 -5.25
CA TYR A 148 -7.85 11.52 -3.87
C TYR A 148 -8.93 11.98 -2.89
N ALA A 149 -9.52 13.16 -3.13
CA ALA A 149 -10.66 13.62 -2.33
C ALA A 149 -11.83 12.61 -2.37
N ALA A 150 -12.30 12.27 -3.58
CA ALA A 150 -13.52 11.49 -3.77
C ALA A 150 -13.40 10.03 -3.35
N HIS A 151 -12.21 9.43 -3.46
CA HIS A 151 -12.03 7.98 -3.27
C HIS A 151 -11.13 7.61 -2.09
N ARG A 152 -10.35 8.57 -1.55
CA ARG A 152 -9.41 8.31 -0.44
C ARG A 152 -9.72 9.12 0.82
N VAL A 153 -10.29 10.32 0.71
CA VAL A 153 -10.59 11.14 1.90
C VAL A 153 -12.07 11.06 2.29
N VAL A 154 -12.95 11.53 1.42
CA VAL A 154 -14.40 11.69 1.72
C VAL A 154 -15.07 10.41 2.22
N PRO A 155 -14.86 9.21 1.63
CA PRO A 155 -15.53 8.01 2.09
C PRO A 155 -15.17 7.59 3.52
N TYR A 156 -13.92 7.80 3.92
CA TYR A 156 -13.44 7.45 5.27
C TYR A 156 -13.80 8.54 6.27
N LEU A 157 -13.78 9.82 5.86
CA LEU A 157 -14.26 10.93 6.67
C LEU A 157 -15.75 10.73 7.05
N ALA A 158 -16.59 10.38 6.06
CA ALA A 158 -18.00 10.10 6.29
C ALA A 158 -18.19 8.97 7.32
N ARG A 159 -17.48 7.85 7.14
CA ARG A 159 -17.53 6.72 8.07
C ARG A 159 -17.09 7.08 9.49
N ALA A 160 -15.98 7.83 9.61
CA ALA A 160 -15.47 8.26 10.91
C ALA A 160 -16.47 9.22 11.63
N ARG A 161 -17.17 10.08 10.87
CA ARG A 161 -18.25 10.95 11.42
C ARG A 161 -19.44 10.12 11.85
N ASP A 162 -19.91 9.22 11.01
CA ASP A 162 -21.09 8.38 11.29
C ASP A 162 -20.86 7.49 12.52
N ALA A 163 -19.62 7.04 12.74
CA ALA A 163 -19.22 6.31 13.94
C ALA A 163 -19.02 7.19 15.18
N GLY A 164 -19.03 8.53 15.04
CA GLY A 164 -18.76 9.46 16.13
C GLY A 164 -17.29 9.59 16.52
N ASP A 165 -16.38 9.06 15.70
CA ASP A 165 -14.92 9.09 15.93
C ASP A 165 -14.29 10.44 15.54
N LEU A 166 -14.99 11.26 14.74
CA LEU A 166 -14.64 12.64 14.43
C LEU A 166 -15.83 13.55 14.73
N THR A 167 -15.57 14.64 15.43
CA THR A 167 -16.55 15.72 15.63
C THR A 167 -16.77 16.52 14.35
N ALA A 168 -17.87 17.27 14.29
CA ALA A 168 -18.13 18.16 13.13
C ALA A 168 -17.02 19.18 12.91
N THR A 169 -16.44 19.75 13.97
CA THR A 169 -15.32 20.70 13.87
C THR A 169 -14.05 20.05 13.34
N GLU A 170 -13.75 18.83 13.78
CA GLU A 170 -12.59 18.06 13.29
C GLU A 170 -12.76 17.69 11.80
N ALA A 171 -13.96 17.28 11.43
CA ALA A 171 -14.28 16.94 10.04
C ALA A 171 -14.17 18.17 9.12
N ALA A 172 -14.64 19.35 9.55
CA ALA A 172 -14.54 20.57 8.77
C ALA A 172 -13.09 20.97 8.42
N VAL A 173 -12.12 20.66 9.30
CA VAL A 173 -10.69 20.87 8.99
C VAL A 173 -10.25 19.97 7.85
N ILE A 174 -10.69 18.72 7.83
CA ILE A 174 -10.36 17.74 6.79
C ILE A 174 -11.06 18.09 5.46
N GLU A 175 -12.31 18.52 5.54
CA GLU A 175 -13.08 19.04 4.38
C GLU A 175 -12.36 20.23 3.73
N SER A 176 -11.81 21.14 4.54
CA SER A 176 -11.02 22.28 4.03
C SER A 176 -9.75 21.86 3.28
N VAL A 177 -9.15 20.70 3.62
CA VAL A 177 -8.06 20.14 2.81
C VAL A 177 -8.59 19.69 1.45
N CYS A 178 -9.74 19.02 1.39
CA CYS A 178 -10.34 18.59 0.11
C CYS A 178 -10.64 19.79 -0.81
N ASP A 179 -11.18 20.86 -0.26
CA ASP A 179 -11.50 22.08 -1.02
C ASP A 179 -10.26 22.76 -1.62
N ARG A 180 -9.12 22.64 -0.93
CA ARG A 180 -7.83 23.24 -1.35
C ARG A 180 -6.87 22.27 -2.02
N LEU A 181 -7.27 21.02 -2.26
CA LEU A 181 -6.39 20.02 -2.88
C LEU A 181 -5.69 20.48 -4.16
N PRO A 182 -6.34 21.21 -5.09
CA PRO A 182 -5.67 21.69 -6.29
C PRO A 182 -4.46 22.61 -6.00
N GLU A 183 -4.48 23.34 -4.87
CA GLU A 183 -3.39 24.21 -4.43
C GLU A 183 -2.31 23.44 -3.66
N LEU A 184 -2.72 22.39 -2.92
CA LEU A 184 -1.87 21.66 -1.98
C LEU A 184 -1.15 20.47 -2.62
N ALA A 185 -1.67 19.96 -3.74
CA ALA A 185 -1.19 18.74 -4.39
C ALA A 185 0.23 18.85 -4.97
N GLY A 186 0.75 20.06 -5.16
CA GLY A 186 2.03 20.28 -5.83
C GLY A 186 1.94 20.10 -7.36
N PRO A 187 3.07 19.98 -8.05
CA PRO A 187 3.08 19.81 -9.49
C PRO A 187 2.47 18.46 -9.89
N PRO A 188 1.82 18.38 -11.06
CA PRO A 188 1.27 17.12 -11.56
C PRO A 188 2.34 16.04 -11.74
N GLU A 189 2.04 14.84 -11.29
CA GLU A 189 2.88 13.66 -11.51
C GLU A 189 2.07 12.53 -12.18
N PRO A 190 2.73 11.66 -12.95
CA PRO A 190 2.04 10.52 -13.54
C PRO A 190 1.60 9.51 -12.45
N PRO A 191 0.53 8.73 -12.70
CA PRO A 191 0.14 7.66 -11.80
C PRO A 191 1.26 6.64 -11.60
N ALA A 192 1.64 6.41 -10.35
CA ALA A 192 2.62 5.42 -9.94
C ALA A 192 1.92 4.13 -9.46
N ARG A 193 2.60 3.00 -9.57
CA ARG A 193 2.17 1.73 -8.99
C ARG A 193 2.55 1.72 -7.52
N LEU A 194 1.57 1.84 -6.64
CA LEU A 194 1.78 1.89 -5.20
C LEU A 194 1.64 0.52 -4.54
N HIS A 195 2.38 0.34 -3.47
CA HIS A 195 2.09 -0.66 -2.46
C HIS A 195 0.73 -0.36 -1.78
N GLY A 196 0.47 0.92 -1.49
CA GLY A 196 -0.80 1.46 -1.01
C GLY A 196 -1.06 1.29 0.48
N ASP A 197 -0.30 0.43 1.17
CA ASP A 197 -0.27 0.27 2.63
C ASP A 197 1.19 0.15 3.13
N LEU A 198 2.05 1.06 2.69
CA LEU A 198 3.50 0.98 2.92
C LEU A 198 3.92 1.62 4.25
N TRP A 199 3.48 1.04 5.36
CA TRP A 199 4.04 1.38 6.67
C TRP A 199 5.14 0.38 7.09
N SER A 200 5.90 0.71 8.11
CA SER A 200 7.07 -0.09 8.52
C SER A 200 6.76 -1.55 8.87
N GLY A 201 5.52 -1.86 9.29
CA GLY A 201 5.10 -3.23 9.58
C GLY A 201 4.93 -4.10 8.33
N ASN A 202 4.76 -3.48 7.17
CA ASN A 202 4.67 -4.16 5.88
C ASN A 202 6.02 -4.21 5.14
N VAL A 203 7.11 -3.78 5.80
CA VAL A 203 8.49 -3.95 5.33
C VAL A 203 9.18 -5.03 6.16
N LEU A 204 9.34 -6.22 5.58
CA LEU A 204 10.07 -7.31 6.22
C LEU A 204 11.56 -7.20 5.89
N TRP A 205 12.36 -6.93 6.90
CA TRP A 205 13.80 -7.00 6.79
C TRP A 205 14.25 -8.45 6.82
N SER A 206 15.03 -8.86 5.82
CA SER A 206 15.57 -10.19 5.65
C SER A 206 17.09 -10.13 5.44
N THR A 207 17.74 -11.29 5.38
CA THR A 207 19.20 -11.39 5.13
C THR A 207 19.59 -10.94 3.73
N ASP A 208 18.65 -10.97 2.79
CA ASP A 208 18.83 -10.62 1.38
C ASP A 208 18.20 -9.27 0.99
N GLY A 209 17.72 -8.51 1.98
CA GLY A 209 17.18 -7.17 1.76
C GLY A 209 15.84 -6.90 2.45
N ALA A 210 15.11 -5.93 1.94
CA ALA A 210 13.79 -5.54 2.43
C ALA A 210 12.70 -6.03 1.47
N TRP A 211 11.74 -6.78 1.99
CA TRP A 211 10.60 -7.36 1.28
C TRP A 211 9.32 -6.62 1.63
N LEU A 212 8.39 -6.49 0.69
CA LEU A 212 7.10 -5.88 0.93
C LEU A 212 5.99 -6.93 1.01
N ILE A 213 5.12 -6.80 2.02
CA ILE A 213 3.99 -7.71 2.28
C ILE A 213 2.69 -6.94 2.47
N ASP A 214 1.56 -7.63 2.43
CA ASP A 214 0.22 -7.10 2.76
C ASP A 214 -0.16 -5.83 1.96
N PRO A 215 -0.03 -5.82 0.62
CA PRO A 215 -0.31 -4.63 -0.16
C PRO A 215 -1.80 -4.32 -0.28
N ALA A 216 -2.12 -3.03 -0.30
CA ALA A 216 -3.38 -2.46 -0.80
C ALA A 216 -3.15 -1.82 -2.18
N ALA A 217 -2.61 -2.60 -3.12
CA ALA A 217 -2.01 -2.12 -4.35
C ALA A 217 -3.00 -1.40 -5.28
N HIS A 218 -2.61 -0.21 -5.74
CA HIS A 218 -3.38 0.60 -6.69
C HIS A 218 -2.51 1.65 -7.37
N GLY A 219 -3.03 2.26 -8.43
CA GLY A 219 -2.45 3.45 -9.04
C GLY A 219 -2.65 4.68 -8.17
N GLY A 220 -1.58 5.40 -7.84
CA GLY A 220 -1.66 6.57 -6.98
C GLY A 220 -0.50 7.53 -7.17
N HIS A 221 -0.38 8.51 -6.29
CA HIS A 221 0.74 9.42 -6.24
C HIS A 221 1.89 8.82 -5.45
N ARG A 222 3.11 8.76 -6.01
CA ARG A 222 4.26 8.08 -5.40
C ARG A 222 4.63 8.60 -4.00
N GLU A 223 4.38 9.88 -3.71
CA GLU A 223 4.62 10.46 -2.39
C GLU A 223 3.74 9.81 -1.30
N THR A 224 2.62 9.17 -1.66
CA THR A 224 1.73 8.50 -0.70
C THR A 224 2.42 7.32 0.00
N ASP A 225 3.10 6.46 -0.74
CA ASP A 225 3.85 5.35 -0.14
C ASP A 225 5.01 5.86 0.74
N LEU A 226 5.72 6.90 0.29
CA LEU A 226 6.82 7.49 1.05
C LEU A 226 6.34 8.19 2.34
N ALA A 227 5.22 8.91 2.27
CA ALA A 227 4.60 9.55 3.41
C ALA A 227 4.09 8.53 4.43
N MET A 228 3.57 7.40 3.96
CA MET A 228 3.09 6.34 4.83
C MET A 228 4.25 5.62 5.53
N LEU A 229 5.38 5.44 4.85
CA LEU A 229 6.59 4.89 5.45
C LEU A 229 7.10 5.75 6.62
N ALA A 230 6.92 7.07 6.52
CA ALA A 230 7.28 8.03 7.56
C ALA A 230 6.28 8.09 8.72
N LEU A 231 5.04 7.61 8.55
CA LEU A 231 3.93 7.85 9.47
C LEU A 231 4.13 7.22 10.86
N PHE A 232 4.61 5.96 10.89
CA PHE A 232 4.81 5.22 12.15
C PHE A 232 6.28 4.91 12.43
N GLY A 233 7.16 5.57 11.71
CA GLY A 233 8.60 5.34 11.76
C GLY A 233 9.00 4.05 11.02
N CYS A 234 10.08 4.16 10.25
CA CYS A 234 10.69 3.02 9.56
C CYS A 234 12.18 2.99 9.92
N PRO A 235 12.76 1.83 10.23
CA PRO A 235 14.20 1.73 10.41
C PRO A 235 14.95 2.27 9.19
N GLN A 236 15.95 3.12 9.40
CA GLN A 236 16.76 3.72 8.33
C GLN A 236 15.95 4.59 7.33
N LEU A 237 14.84 5.21 7.74
CA LEU A 237 13.95 5.97 6.88
C LEU A 237 14.69 7.00 6.02
N ASP A 238 15.57 7.80 6.64
CA ASP A 238 16.33 8.83 5.92
C ASP A 238 17.19 8.23 4.79
N THR A 239 17.76 7.05 5.01
CA THR A 239 18.53 6.33 4.00
C THR A 239 17.63 5.84 2.86
N VAL A 240 16.43 5.33 3.17
CA VAL A 240 15.45 4.92 2.14
C VAL A 240 15.04 6.12 1.29
N LEU A 241 14.67 7.23 1.93
CA LEU A 241 14.18 8.43 1.25
C LEU A 241 15.30 9.10 0.42
N ALA A 242 16.53 9.17 0.93
CA ALA A 242 17.66 9.72 0.19
C ALA A 242 17.98 8.88 -1.07
N ALA A 243 18.02 7.56 -0.95
CA ALA A 243 18.28 6.67 -2.07
C ALA A 243 17.13 6.64 -3.09
N TYR A 244 15.89 6.84 -2.63
CA TYR A 244 14.74 7.02 -3.52
C TYR A 244 14.87 8.32 -4.33
N ASP A 245 15.13 9.45 -3.64
CA ASP A 245 15.22 10.78 -4.26
C ASP A 245 16.41 10.86 -5.23
N GLU A 246 17.53 10.19 -4.92
CA GLU A 246 18.66 10.04 -5.84
C GLU A 246 18.27 9.29 -7.13
N ALA A 247 17.50 8.20 -7.01
CA ALA A 247 17.11 7.35 -8.14
C ALA A 247 15.96 7.95 -8.97
N ALA A 248 15.02 8.64 -8.32
CA ALA A 248 13.87 9.29 -8.95
C ALA A 248 13.52 10.58 -8.20
N PRO A 249 14.15 11.70 -8.56
CA PRO A 249 14.00 12.98 -7.85
C PRO A 249 12.55 13.35 -7.60
N LEU A 250 12.26 13.73 -6.36
CA LEU A 250 10.95 14.16 -5.93
C LEU A 250 10.75 15.64 -6.23
N ALA A 251 9.52 16.03 -6.50
CA ALA A 251 9.19 17.42 -6.79
C ALA A 251 9.53 18.34 -5.61
N PRO A 252 10.01 19.58 -5.86
CA PRO A 252 10.28 20.54 -4.78
C PRO A 252 9.11 20.67 -3.82
N GLY A 253 9.39 20.75 -2.52
CA GLY A 253 8.36 20.86 -1.48
C GLY A 253 7.65 19.56 -1.12
N TRP A 254 8.10 18.39 -1.58
CA TRP A 254 7.47 17.11 -1.26
C TRP A 254 7.40 16.82 0.26
N ARG A 255 8.38 17.33 1.04
CA ARG A 255 8.36 17.15 2.49
C ARG A 255 7.22 17.92 3.16
N ASP A 256 6.83 19.08 2.60
CA ASP A 256 5.69 19.86 3.09
C ASP A 256 4.36 19.20 2.75
N ARG A 257 4.33 18.34 1.71
CA ARG A 257 3.16 17.56 1.31
C ARG A 257 3.00 16.23 2.08
N VAL A 258 4.00 15.78 2.83
CA VAL A 258 3.90 14.55 3.63
C VAL A 258 2.62 14.49 4.48
N PRO A 259 2.22 15.54 5.22
CA PRO A 259 0.97 15.51 5.99
C PRO A 259 -0.28 15.32 5.13
N LEU A 260 -0.32 15.88 3.92
CA LEU A 260 -1.41 15.69 2.96
C LEU A 260 -1.55 14.21 2.56
N HIS A 261 -0.45 13.57 2.22
CA HIS A 261 -0.42 12.16 1.83
C HIS A 261 -0.67 11.20 3.00
N GLN A 262 -0.41 11.62 4.24
CA GLN A 262 -0.72 10.87 5.46
C GLN A 262 -2.20 10.93 5.84
N LEU A 263 -2.99 11.83 5.27
CA LEU A 263 -4.39 12.01 5.66
C LEU A 263 -5.23 10.76 5.39
N PHE A 264 -5.08 10.12 4.23
CA PHE A 264 -5.80 8.90 3.89
C PHE A 264 -5.48 7.74 4.85
N PRO A 265 -4.21 7.32 5.06
CA PRO A 265 -3.91 6.26 6.01
C PRO A 265 -4.35 6.59 7.45
N LEU A 266 -4.27 7.84 7.88
CA LEU A 266 -4.77 8.24 9.20
C LEU A 266 -6.30 8.12 9.31
N LEU A 267 -7.05 8.51 8.28
CA LEU A 267 -8.49 8.30 8.23
C LEU A 267 -8.86 6.82 8.26
N VAL A 268 -8.10 5.97 7.54
CA VAL A 268 -8.27 4.53 7.63
C VAL A 268 -8.07 4.03 9.07
N HIS A 269 -7.05 4.55 9.78
CA HIS A 269 -6.82 4.20 11.18
C HIS A 269 -7.95 4.69 12.11
N VAL A 270 -8.50 5.87 11.87
CA VAL A 270 -9.71 6.33 12.61
C VAL A 270 -10.87 5.36 12.39
N VAL A 271 -11.13 4.95 11.15
CA VAL A 271 -12.21 4.00 10.82
C VAL A 271 -12.00 2.61 11.43
N LEU A 272 -10.76 2.13 11.48
CA LEU A 272 -10.45 0.78 11.97
C LEU A 272 -10.26 0.67 13.48
N PHE A 273 -9.77 1.73 14.11
CA PHE A 273 -9.29 1.72 15.50
C PHE A 273 -9.91 2.83 16.36
N GLY A 274 -10.80 3.64 15.77
CA GLY A 274 -11.60 4.63 16.49
C GLY A 274 -10.86 5.92 16.79
N ARG A 275 -11.46 6.72 17.67
CA ARG A 275 -11.10 8.09 18.01
C ARG A 275 -9.64 8.29 18.46
N GLY A 276 -8.94 7.24 18.88
CA GLY A 276 -7.53 7.33 19.28
C GLY A 276 -6.62 7.96 18.22
N TYR A 277 -6.97 7.85 16.94
CA TYR A 277 -6.23 8.42 15.81
C TYR A 277 -6.75 9.78 15.33
N ALA A 278 -7.90 10.26 15.84
CA ALA A 278 -8.52 11.50 15.39
C ALA A 278 -7.59 12.72 15.56
N GLY A 279 -6.91 12.83 16.69
CA GLY A 279 -5.98 13.95 16.96
C GLY A 279 -4.85 14.01 15.95
N GLN A 280 -4.25 12.88 15.61
CA GLN A 280 -3.16 12.80 14.63
C GLN A 280 -3.68 13.11 13.21
N CYS A 281 -4.87 12.63 12.87
CA CYS A 281 -5.51 12.91 11.58
C CYS A 281 -5.78 14.42 11.40
N VAL A 282 -6.35 15.07 12.41
CA VAL A 282 -6.61 16.52 12.40
C VAL A 282 -5.31 17.33 12.39
N ALA A 283 -4.27 16.88 13.10
CA ALA A 283 -2.96 17.53 13.08
C ALA A 283 -2.33 17.47 11.67
N ALA A 284 -2.44 16.33 10.99
CA ALA A 284 -1.98 16.19 9.61
C ALA A 284 -2.76 17.10 8.66
N ALA A 285 -4.10 17.20 8.81
CA ALA A 285 -4.91 18.10 8.00
C ALA A 285 -4.52 19.58 8.21
N ARG A 286 -4.30 20.02 9.46
CA ARG A 286 -3.83 21.38 9.76
C ARG A 286 -2.45 21.65 9.18
N ALA A 287 -1.52 20.71 9.32
CA ALA A 287 -0.18 20.83 8.76
C ALA A 287 -0.22 20.96 7.22
N ALA A 288 -1.05 20.17 6.55
CA ALA A 288 -1.27 20.27 5.11
C ALA A 288 -1.82 21.63 4.68
N LEU A 289 -2.70 22.23 5.49
CA LEU A 289 -3.24 23.59 5.25
C LEU A 289 -2.23 24.72 5.55
N GLY A 290 -1.05 24.40 6.10
CA GLY A 290 -0.09 25.40 6.56
C GLY A 290 -0.46 26.06 7.89
N SER A 291 -1.45 25.54 8.60
CA SER A 291 -1.87 26.02 9.93
C SER A 291 -1.07 25.27 11.00
N ARG A 292 -0.16 25.93 11.67
CA ARG A 292 0.59 25.38 12.82
C ARG A 292 -0.18 25.53 14.11
#